data_a316e1ff4bd89418fa6345de144fc217
#
_entry.id   a316e1ff4bd89418fa6345de144fc217
#
_cell.length_a   1.000
_cell.length_b   1.000
_cell.length_c   1.000
_cell.angle_alpha   90.00
_cell.angle_beta   90.00
_cell.angle_gamma   90.00
#
_symmetry.space_group_name_H-M   'P 1'
#
loop_
_entity.id
_entity.type
_entity.pdbx_description
1 polymer ?
#
loop_
_entity_poly.entity_id
_entity_poly.type
_entity_poly.pdbx_seq_one_letter_code
_entity_poly.pdbx_strand_id
1 'polypeptide(L)'
;MKNCSEKLWKPFRDEVVISTKFGISFSEYTNGDIIPDARPEKIRQSVEGSLKRLQTETIDLYFQHRIDPKVEPEVVAEVMGELIKEGKIRHWGVSVAPEDYIRRAHKVTPISAVQDRYSMMARGIEKLFPTLEELGIGFVAYSPLANGLLSGAYEKATNKNFEAVVDYRSRMPQFTPEAMKKNEELMAFLQKTAEEHSATMSQLSLAWMLGKHSWLTAIPSSRKLERIVENAGGAVVKLSAEEIKAIDEALDKLPKSDIFGVKNN
;
A
#
# COMPACT_ATOMS: atom_id res chain seq x y z
N MET A 1 -4.53 15.20 10.62
CA MET A 1 -4.26 14.01 11.46
C MET A 1 -3.87 14.52 12.84
N LYS A 2 -4.82 14.51 13.74
CA LYS A 2 -4.58 14.86 15.16
C LYS A 2 -3.83 13.68 15.77
N ASN A 3 -2.70 13.96 16.39
CA ASN A 3 -1.98 13.17 17.39
C ASN A 3 -2.41 11.68 17.42
N CYS A 4 -1.91 10.87 16.48
CA CYS A 4 -1.77 9.45 16.76
C CYS A 4 -0.90 9.39 18.00
N SER A 5 -1.52 9.11 19.07
CA SER A 5 -1.00 9.42 20.37
C SER A 5 0.29 8.64 20.57
N GLU A 6 1.36 9.36 20.88
CA GLU A 6 2.55 8.89 21.57
C GLU A 6 2.27 7.73 22.55
N LYS A 7 1.11 7.75 23.19
CA LYS A 7 0.61 6.72 24.11
C LYS A 7 0.46 5.33 23.47
N LEU A 8 0.27 5.22 22.15
CA LEU A 8 0.01 3.93 21.51
C LEU A 8 1.28 3.15 21.15
N TRP A 9 2.33 3.82 20.66
CA TRP A 9 3.53 3.13 20.18
C TRP A 9 4.76 3.33 21.06
N LYS A 10 4.80 4.42 21.87
CA LYS A 10 5.96 4.73 22.71
C LYS A 10 6.38 3.58 23.65
N PRO A 11 5.47 2.84 24.28
CA PRO A 11 5.84 1.67 25.06
C PRO A 11 6.47 0.52 24.26
N PHE A 12 6.24 0.51 22.94
CA PHE A 12 6.67 -0.54 22.01
C PHE A 12 7.61 -0.01 20.93
N ARG A 13 8.28 1.13 21.19
CA ARG A 13 9.06 1.84 20.16
C ARG A 13 10.09 0.95 19.48
N ASP A 14 10.72 0.07 20.21
CA ASP A 14 11.77 -0.83 19.70
C ASP A 14 11.19 -2.11 19.04
N GLU A 15 9.88 -2.33 19.17
CA GLU A 15 9.19 -3.48 18.60
C GLU A 15 8.41 -3.13 17.33
N VAL A 16 8.32 -1.83 16.98
CA VAL A 16 7.52 -1.35 15.84
C VAL A 16 8.36 -0.57 14.83
N VAL A 17 7.97 -0.67 13.56
CA VAL A 17 8.51 0.14 12.47
C VAL A 17 7.56 1.32 12.22
N ILE A 18 8.03 2.54 12.51
CA ILE A 18 7.26 3.75 12.22
C ILE A 18 7.58 4.22 10.81
N SER A 19 6.56 4.25 9.95
CA SER A 19 6.70 4.81 8.61
C SER A 19 5.75 5.98 8.36
N THR A 20 6.25 6.99 7.64
CA THR A 20 5.44 8.11 7.16
C THR A 20 5.98 8.62 5.83
N LYS A 21 5.37 9.67 5.27
CA LYS A 21 5.64 10.12 3.91
C LYS A 21 5.81 11.64 3.82
N PHE A 22 6.52 12.07 2.77
CA PHE A 22 6.65 13.46 2.33
C PHE A 22 6.31 13.60 0.84
N GLY A 23 6.41 14.81 0.32
CA GLY A 23 6.39 15.07 -1.12
C GLY A 23 5.00 15.26 -1.71
N ILE A 24 3.98 15.52 -0.88
CA ILE A 24 2.69 16.01 -1.34
C ILE A 24 2.23 17.19 -0.51
N SER A 25 1.57 18.12 -1.16
CA SER A 25 0.80 19.18 -0.54
C SER A 25 -0.63 19.17 -1.07
N PHE A 26 -1.54 19.71 -0.27
CA PHE A 26 -2.94 19.95 -0.67
C PHE A 26 -3.12 21.44 -0.70
N SER A 27 -3.62 21.96 -1.81
CA SER A 27 -4.00 23.36 -1.93
C SER A 27 -5.52 23.47 -1.90
N GLU A 28 -6.03 24.46 -1.20
CA GLU A 28 -7.46 24.81 -1.24
C GLU A 28 -7.91 25.20 -2.66
N TYR A 29 -6.96 25.62 -3.50
CA TYR A 29 -7.22 26.00 -4.89
C TYR A 29 -7.26 24.83 -5.89
N THR A 30 -6.94 23.63 -5.47
CA THR A 30 -6.85 22.45 -6.37
C THR A 30 -8.00 21.46 -6.17
N ASN A 31 -9.07 21.82 -5.50
CA ASN A 31 -10.21 20.93 -5.22
C ASN A 31 -9.79 19.57 -4.58
N GLY A 32 -8.69 19.58 -3.83
CA GLY A 32 -8.15 18.38 -3.21
C GLY A 32 -7.17 17.58 -4.07
N ASP A 33 -6.74 18.09 -5.21
CA ASP A 33 -5.71 17.47 -6.03
C ASP A 33 -4.37 17.42 -5.29
N ILE A 34 -3.65 16.33 -5.49
CA ILE A 34 -2.33 16.12 -4.93
C ILE A 34 -1.31 16.92 -5.74
N ILE A 35 -0.59 17.83 -5.10
CA ILE A 35 0.52 18.56 -5.68
C ILE A 35 1.82 17.93 -5.17
N PRO A 36 2.61 17.26 -6.05
CA PRO A 36 3.95 16.78 -5.67
C PRO A 36 4.88 17.96 -5.39
N ASP A 37 5.66 17.87 -4.31
CA ASP A 37 6.72 18.84 -3.98
C ASP A 37 7.84 18.12 -3.23
N ALA A 38 8.90 17.77 -3.97
CA ALA A 38 10.07 17.06 -3.47
C ALA A 38 11.35 17.94 -3.48
N ARG A 39 11.22 19.26 -3.46
CA ARG A 39 12.36 20.16 -3.32
C ARG A 39 13.08 19.94 -1.98
N PRO A 40 14.42 20.04 -1.95
CA PRO A 40 15.24 19.78 -0.74
C PRO A 40 14.73 20.46 0.53
N GLU A 41 14.40 21.74 0.44
CA GLU A 41 13.88 22.49 1.60
C GLU A 41 12.51 21.97 2.08
N LYS A 42 11.67 21.46 1.16
CA LYS A 42 10.38 20.88 1.51
C LYS A 42 10.49 19.50 2.13
N ILE A 43 11.43 18.69 1.65
CA ILE A 43 11.75 17.40 2.25
C ILE A 43 12.18 17.60 3.70
N ARG A 44 13.13 18.52 3.95
CA ARG A 44 13.63 18.85 5.28
C ARG A 44 12.54 19.42 6.20
N GLN A 45 11.72 20.34 5.69
CA GLN A 45 10.57 20.86 6.44
C GLN A 45 9.58 19.74 6.82
N SER A 46 9.34 18.80 5.90
CA SER A 46 8.39 17.71 6.09
C SER A 46 8.86 16.70 7.13
N VAL A 47 10.16 16.37 7.15
CA VAL A 47 10.71 15.43 8.14
C VAL A 47 10.65 16.04 9.55
N GLU A 48 11.03 17.31 9.73
CA GLU A 48 10.93 18.00 11.03
C GLU A 48 9.48 18.03 11.54
N GLY A 49 8.53 18.36 10.64
CA GLY A 49 7.11 18.34 10.97
C GLY A 49 6.60 16.92 11.33
N SER A 50 7.15 15.88 10.70
CA SER A 50 6.79 14.48 10.99
C SER A 50 7.34 14.04 12.33
N LEU A 51 8.62 14.30 12.62
CA LEU A 51 9.26 14.00 13.91
C LEU A 51 8.51 14.67 15.07
N LYS A 52 8.18 15.96 14.91
CA LYS A 52 7.40 16.71 15.92
C LYS A 52 6.00 16.11 16.13
N ARG A 53 5.26 15.74 15.08
CA ARG A 53 3.93 15.16 15.22
C ARG A 53 3.93 13.75 15.77
N LEU A 54 4.94 12.97 15.42
CA LEU A 54 5.15 11.62 15.90
C LEU A 54 5.79 11.58 17.28
N GLN A 55 6.35 12.70 17.76
CA GLN A 55 7.07 12.78 19.04
C GLN A 55 8.18 11.72 19.15
N THR A 56 8.95 11.56 18.08
CA THR A 56 10.11 10.66 17.99
C THR A 56 11.28 11.43 17.40
N GLU A 57 12.48 11.03 17.76
CA GLU A 57 13.71 11.61 17.20
C GLU A 57 14.09 10.99 15.85
N THR A 58 13.57 9.79 15.56
CA THR A 58 13.90 9.05 14.34
C THR A 58 12.67 8.37 13.76
N ILE A 59 12.50 8.45 12.43
CA ILE A 59 11.54 7.69 11.65
C ILE A 59 12.24 6.47 11.06
N ASP A 60 11.66 5.28 11.20
CA ASP A 60 12.32 4.06 10.72
C ASP A 60 12.31 3.96 9.20
N LEU A 61 11.20 4.32 8.54
CA LEU A 61 11.08 4.26 7.09
C LEU A 61 10.31 5.47 6.55
N TYR A 62 11.00 6.31 5.76
CA TYR A 62 10.46 7.56 5.24
C TYR A 62 10.25 7.50 3.74
N PHE A 63 9.01 7.62 3.27
CA PHE A 63 8.67 7.47 1.85
C PHE A 63 8.47 8.81 1.14
N GLN A 64 9.00 8.92 -0.08
CA GLN A 64 8.48 9.88 -1.04
C GLN A 64 7.09 9.40 -1.51
N HIS A 65 6.03 10.19 -1.24
CA HIS A 65 4.64 9.76 -1.46
C HIS A 65 4.24 9.75 -2.94
N ARG A 66 4.72 10.74 -3.69
CA ARG A 66 4.56 10.86 -5.15
C ARG A 66 5.83 11.46 -5.75
N ILE A 67 6.14 11.04 -6.96
CA ILE A 67 7.27 11.61 -7.69
C ILE A 67 6.93 13.02 -8.10
N ASP A 68 7.83 13.95 -7.84
CA ASP A 68 7.79 15.31 -8.35
C ASP A 68 8.55 15.35 -9.67
N PRO A 69 7.88 15.58 -10.82
CA PRO A 69 8.54 15.58 -12.12
C PRO A 69 9.50 16.77 -12.33
N LYS A 70 9.54 17.72 -11.40
CA LYS A 70 10.41 18.90 -11.45
C LYS A 70 11.71 18.70 -10.67
N VAL A 71 11.88 17.57 -9.96
CA VAL A 71 13.05 17.28 -9.13
C VAL A 71 13.62 15.92 -9.54
N GLU A 72 14.89 15.93 -9.94
CA GLU A 72 15.57 14.70 -10.36
C GLU A 72 15.70 13.71 -9.19
N PRO A 73 15.64 12.39 -9.48
CA PRO A 73 15.72 11.35 -8.45
C PRO A 73 17.02 11.40 -7.64
N GLU A 74 18.11 11.80 -8.25
CA GLU A 74 19.41 11.94 -7.59
C GLU A 74 19.37 13.01 -6.49
N VAL A 75 18.75 14.17 -6.76
CA VAL A 75 18.60 15.26 -5.80
C VAL A 75 17.79 14.82 -4.58
N VAL A 76 16.70 14.08 -4.80
CA VAL A 76 15.91 13.54 -3.68
C VAL A 76 16.73 12.52 -2.89
N ALA A 77 17.43 11.62 -3.58
CA ALA A 77 18.24 10.58 -2.95
C ALA A 77 19.41 11.15 -2.13
N GLU A 78 20.04 12.23 -2.58
CA GLU A 78 21.08 12.96 -1.82
C GLU A 78 20.53 13.46 -0.49
N VAL A 79 19.37 14.15 -0.50
CA VAL A 79 18.73 14.63 0.72
C VAL A 79 18.37 13.48 1.67
N MET A 80 17.88 12.33 1.13
CA MET A 80 17.62 11.16 1.97
C MET A 80 18.88 10.62 2.61
N GLY A 81 19.99 10.56 1.87
CA GLY A 81 21.30 10.17 2.42
C GLY A 81 21.80 11.10 3.54
N GLU A 82 21.57 12.41 3.41
CA GLU A 82 21.87 13.37 4.46
C GLU A 82 21.01 13.15 5.71
N LEU A 83 19.69 12.97 5.53
CA LEU A 83 18.76 12.70 6.64
C LEU A 83 19.07 11.40 7.39
N ILE A 84 19.59 10.37 6.69
CA ILE A 84 20.08 9.14 7.31
C ILE A 84 21.33 9.43 8.15
N LYS A 85 22.31 10.19 7.61
CA LYS A 85 23.53 10.59 8.34
C LYS A 85 23.21 11.46 9.56
N GLU A 86 22.18 12.29 9.47
CA GLU A 86 21.69 13.12 10.58
C GLU A 86 20.91 12.29 11.64
N GLY A 87 20.62 11.01 11.40
CA GLY A 87 19.86 10.14 12.29
C GLY A 87 18.36 10.44 12.35
N LYS A 88 17.84 11.31 11.49
CA LYS A 88 16.41 11.67 11.44
C LYS A 88 15.54 10.58 10.84
N ILE A 89 16.11 9.80 9.92
CA ILE A 89 15.47 8.62 9.35
C ILE A 89 16.46 7.46 9.35
N ARG A 90 16.00 6.23 9.47
CA ARG A 90 16.85 5.03 9.36
C ARG A 90 16.94 4.54 7.92
N HIS A 91 15.81 4.51 7.25
CA HIS A 91 15.64 4.01 5.89
C HIS A 91 14.71 4.92 5.11
N TRP A 92 14.79 4.85 3.79
CA TRP A 92 13.87 5.55 2.92
C TRP A 92 13.32 4.68 1.82
N GLY A 93 12.22 5.14 1.21
CA GLY A 93 11.55 4.46 0.13
C GLY A 93 10.84 5.44 -0.80
N VAL A 94 10.29 4.89 -1.87
CA VAL A 94 9.48 5.63 -2.85
C VAL A 94 8.12 4.98 -3.04
N SER A 95 7.11 5.78 -3.38
CA SER A 95 5.77 5.27 -3.63
C SER A 95 5.30 5.66 -5.03
N VAL A 96 4.81 4.65 -5.80
CA VAL A 96 4.33 4.83 -7.19
C VAL A 96 5.42 5.46 -8.07
N ALA A 97 6.58 4.81 -8.12
CA ALA A 97 7.74 5.26 -8.88
C ALA A 97 8.01 4.36 -10.10
N PRO A 98 8.35 4.93 -11.25
CA PRO A 98 8.78 4.14 -12.40
C PRO A 98 10.17 3.51 -12.15
N GLU A 99 10.46 2.41 -12.84
CA GLU A 99 11.70 1.65 -12.67
C GLU A 99 12.95 2.50 -12.84
N ASP A 100 12.98 3.36 -13.86
CA ASP A 100 14.12 4.26 -14.11
C ASP A 100 14.39 5.19 -12.91
N TYR A 101 13.34 5.76 -12.34
CA TYR A 101 13.46 6.58 -11.14
C TYR A 101 14.08 5.79 -9.97
N ILE A 102 13.58 4.56 -9.75
CA ILE A 102 14.07 3.68 -8.67
C ILE A 102 15.55 3.39 -8.88
N ARG A 103 15.97 2.97 -10.08
CA ARG A 103 17.36 2.64 -10.39
C ARG A 103 18.30 3.83 -10.24
N ARG A 104 17.91 5.01 -10.68
CA ARG A 104 18.70 6.24 -10.59
C ARG A 104 18.86 6.68 -9.13
N ALA A 105 17.77 6.76 -8.39
CA ALA A 105 17.78 7.16 -6.98
C ALA A 105 18.57 6.16 -6.10
N HIS A 106 18.37 4.85 -6.35
CA HIS A 106 19.04 3.79 -5.58
C HIS A 106 20.57 3.83 -5.71
N LYS A 107 21.11 4.24 -6.88
CA LYS A 107 22.56 4.40 -7.10
C LYS A 107 23.19 5.48 -6.21
N VAL A 108 22.43 6.51 -5.82
CA VAL A 108 22.91 7.62 -4.99
C VAL A 108 22.76 7.26 -3.51
N THR A 109 21.58 6.88 -3.10
CA THR A 109 21.29 6.42 -1.75
C THR A 109 20.39 5.19 -1.84
N PRO A 110 20.82 4.02 -1.35
CA PRO A 110 20.05 2.78 -1.46
C PRO A 110 18.63 2.93 -0.96
N ILE A 111 17.65 2.63 -1.81
CA ILE A 111 16.23 2.56 -1.47
C ILE A 111 15.99 1.26 -0.71
N SER A 112 15.32 1.32 0.42
CA SER A 112 14.99 0.14 1.24
C SER A 112 13.65 -0.47 0.88
N ALA A 113 12.68 0.33 0.42
CA ALA A 113 11.36 -0.18 0.07
C ALA A 113 10.68 0.64 -1.04
N VAL A 114 9.93 -0.05 -1.88
CA VAL A 114 8.96 0.55 -2.80
C VAL A 114 7.55 0.30 -2.27
N GLN A 115 6.71 1.34 -2.25
CA GLN A 115 5.31 1.20 -1.88
C GLN A 115 4.42 1.43 -3.09
N ASP A 116 3.63 0.43 -3.48
CA ASP A 116 2.68 0.58 -4.57
C ASP A 116 1.40 -0.23 -4.32
N ARG A 117 0.40 -0.01 -5.20
CA ARG A 117 -0.84 -0.75 -5.15
C ARG A 117 -0.60 -2.20 -5.55
N TYR A 118 -1.01 -3.10 -4.67
CA TYR A 118 -0.96 -4.52 -4.95
C TYR A 118 -2.09 -5.26 -4.25
N SER A 119 -2.80 -6.08 -5.00
CA SER A 119 -3.87 -6.95 -4.50
C SER A 119 -4.19 -7.99 -5.57
N MET A 120 -5.02 -8.98 -5.27
CA MET A 120 -5.56 -9.93 -6.25
C MET A 120 -6.25 -9.24 -7.44
N MET A 121 -6.76 -8.00 -7.26
CA MET A 121 -7.40 -7.20 -8.30
C MET A 121 -6.42 -6.21 -8.99
N ALA A 122 -5.18 -6.10 -8.56
CA ALA A 122 -4.21 -5.12 -9.04
C ALA A 122 -2.80 -5.71 -9.06
N ARG A 123 -2.50 -6.54 -10.06
CA ARG A 123 -1.23 -7.28 -10.17
C ARG A 123 -0.22 -6.63 -11.14
N GLY A 124 -0.58 -5.52 -11.78
CA GLY A 124 0.26 -4.89 -12.81
C GLY A 124 1.65 -4.46 -12.34
N ILE A 125 1.87 -4.30 -11.02
CA ILE A 125 3.17 -3.98 -10.43
C ILE A 125 4.13 -5.17 -10.39
N GLU A 126 3.66 -6.41 -10.59
CA GLU A 126 4.50 -7.61 -10.56
C GLU A 126 5.64 -7.56 -11.58
N LYS A 127 5.46 -6.82 -12.69
CA LYS A 127 6.52 -6.55 -13.68
C LYS A 127 7.76 -5.85 -13.10
N LEU A 128 7.63 -5.16 -11.97
CA LEU A 128 8.73 -4.48 -11.27
C LEU A 128 9.45 -5.41 -10.28
N PHE A 129 8.85 -6.52 -9.89
CA PHE A 129 9.42 -7.42 -8.87
C PHE A 129 10.84 -7.93 -9.20
N PRO A 130 11.16 -8.33 -10.45
CA PRO A 130 12.53 -8.72 -10.78
C PRO A 130 13.56 -7.62 -10.48
N THR A 131 13.22 -6.35 -10.74
CA THR A 131 14.08 -5.21 -10.42
C THR A 131 14.24 -4.99 -8.93
N LEU A 132 13.16 -5.15 -8.15
CA LEU A 132 13.22 -5.03 -6.69
C LEU A 132 14.10 -6.13 -6.08
N GLU A 133 13.99 -7.35 -6.58
CA GLU A 133 14.79 -8.48 -6.14
C GLU A 133 16.28 -8.29 -6.51
N GLU A 134 16.58 -7.87 -7.74
CA GLU A 134 17.93 -7.51 -8.20
C GLU A 134 18.60 -6.47 -7.28
N LEU A 135 17.83 -5.47 -6.86
CA LEU A 135 18.34 -4.35 -6.06
C LEU A 135 18.24 -4.58 -4.54
N GLY A 136 17.68 -5.70 -4.09
CA GLY A 136 17.46 -5.99 -2.67
C GLY A 136 16.45 -5.05 -2.00
N ILE A 137 15.44 -4.58 -2.73
CA ILE A 137 14.44 -3.62 -2.28
C ILE A 137 13.16 -4.35 -1.83
N GLY A 138 12.69 -4.09 -0.61
CA GLY A 138 11.42 -4.60 -0.11
C GLY A 138 10.21 -3.93 -0.78
N PHE A 139 9.05 -4.60 -0.73
CA PHE A 139 7.80 -4.09 -1.28
C PHE A 139 6.72 -3.94 -0.21
N VAL A 140 6.01 -2.80 -0.21
CA VAL A 140 4.92 -2.49 0.71
C VAL A 140 3.63 -2.29 -0.07
N ALA A 141 2.71 -3.24 0.02
CA ALA A 141 1.44 -3.21 -0.69
C ALA A 141 0.43 -2.27 -0.02
N TYR A 142 -0.02 -1.22 -0.70
CA TYR A 142 -1.18 -0.47 -0.27
C TYR A 142 -2.46 -0.93 -1.00
N SER A 143 -3.63 -0.67 -0.40
CA SER A 143 -4.93 -1.17 -0.85
C SER A 143 -4.99 -2.70 -1.08
N PRO A 144 -4.43 -3.52 -0.16
CA PRO A 144 -4.28 -4.96 -0.37
C PRO A 144 -5.63 -5.69 -0.49
N LEU A 145 -6.71 -5.09 0.01
CA LEU A 145 -8.07 -5.63 -0.05
C LEU A 145 -8.96 -4.92 -1.09
N ALA A 146 -8.37 -4.25 -2.10
CA ALA A 146 -9.11 -3.52 -3.14
C ALA A 146 -10.20 -2.59 -2.56
N ASN A 147 -9.82 -1.79 -1.54
CA ASN A 147 -10.73 -0.89 -0.81
C ASN A 147 -11.90 -1.60 -0.10
N GLY A 148 -11.72 -2.87 0.24
CA GLY A 148 -12.68 -3.71 0.93
C GLY A 148 -13.48 -4.67 0.03
N LEU A 149 -13.34 -4.61 -1.29
CA LEU A 149 -13.98 -5.56 -2.19
C LEU A 149 -13.61 -7.00 -1.81
N LEU A 150 -12.32 -7.27 -1.62
CA LEU A 150 -11.78 -8.59 -1.27
C LEU A 150 -12.02 -9.02 0.19
N SER A 151 -12.84 -8.28 0.94
CA SER A 151 -13.26 -8.70 2.27
C SER A 151 -14.55 -9.53 2.29
N GLY A 152 -15.27 -9.63 1.16
CA GLY A 152 -16.60 -10.26 1.09
C GLY A 152 -17.71 -9.45 1.78
N ALA A 153 -17.38 -8.43 2.57
CA ALA A 153 -18.36 -7.69 3.38
C ALA A 153 -19.33 -6.83 2.56
N TYR A 154 -19.08 -6.66 1.28
CA TYR A 154 -19.86 -5.78 0.39
C TYR A 154 -20.49 -6.52 -0.80
N GLU A 155 -20.69 -7.82 -0.73
CA GLU A 155 -21.25 -8.64 -1.81
C GLU A 155 -22.60 -8.12 -2.33
N LYS A 156 -23.42 -7.58 -1.45
CA LYS A 156 -24.74 -7.02 -1.79
C LYS A 156 -24.75 -5.49 -1.84
N ALA A 157 -23.60 -4.84 -1.62
CA ALA A 157 -23.51 -3.39 -1.61
C ALA A 157 -22.97 -2.88 -2.94
N THR A 158 -23.68 -1.92 -3.51
CA THR A 158 -23.21 -1.17 -4.67
C THR A 158 -22.80 0.25 -4.27
N ASN A 159 -22.21 0.99 -5.18
CA ASN A 159 -21.82 2.39 -4.95
C ASN A 159 -22.98 3.26 -4.44
N LYS A 160 -24.25 2.90 -4.72
CA LYS A 160 -25.45 3.58 -4.23
C LYS A 160 -25.68 3.39 -2.72
N ASN A 161 -25.09 2.36 -2.11
CA ASN A 161 -25.20 2.08 -0.68
C ASN A 161 -24.17 2.84 0.17
N PHE A 162 -23.21 3.52 -0.46
CA PHE A 162 -22.22 4.33 0.24
C PHE A 162 -22.62 5.80 0.25
N GLU A 163 -22.44 6.45 1.39
CA GLU A 163 -22.75 7.88 1.52
C GLU A 163 -21.80 8.71 0.66
N ALA A 164 -22.32 9.35 -0.39
CA ALA A 164 -21.55 9.98 -1.47
C ALA A 164 -20.55 11.07 -1.00
N VAL A 165 -20.85 11.73 0.11
CA VAL A 165 -20.00 12.82 0.65
C VAL A 165 -18.90 12.30 1.55
N VAL A 166 -19.16 11.19 2.28
CA VAL A 166 -18.30 10.69 3.36
C VAL A 166 -17.54 9.43 2.94
N ASP A 167 -18.13 8.58 2.10
CA ASP A 167 -17.54 7.32 1.68
C ASP A 167 -17.06 7.37 0.23
N TYR A 168 -15.75 7.42 0.06
CA TYR A 168 -15.13 7.48 -1.25
C TYR A 168 -15.47 6.29 -2.18
N ARG A 169 -15.90 5.16 -1.62
CA ARG A 169 -16.33 3.97 -2.39
C ARG A 169 -17.54 4.22 -3.28
N SER A 170 -18.34 5.24 -2.95
CA SER A 170 -19.45 5.71 -3.80
C SER A 170 -19.01 6.07 -5.23
N ARG A 171 -17.72 6.39 -5.42
CA ARG A 171 -17.13 6.81 -6.70
C ARG A 171 -16.19 5.76 -7.30
N MET A 172 -16.01 4.62 -6.64
CA MET A 172 -15.07 3.59 -7.09
C MET A 172 -15.72 2.64 -8.10
N PRO A 173 -15.07 2.34 -9.23
CA PRO A 173 -15.65 1.55 -10.32
C PRO A 173 -15.99 0.12 -9.89
N GLN A 174 -15.22 -0.49 -8.99
CA GLN A 174 -15.44 -1.86 -8.52
C GLN A 174 -16.74 -2.06 -7.73
N PHE A 175 -17.42 -1.00 -7.32
CA PHE A 175 -18.68 -1.08 -6.57
C PHE A 175 -19.91 -0.71 -7.40
N THR A 176 -19.77 -0.54 -8.71
CA THR A 176 -20.95 -0.39 -9.59
C THR A 176 -21.70 -1.74 -9.69
N PRO A 177 -23.03 -1.74 -9.93
CA PRO A 177 -23.78 -2.97 -10.08
C PRO A 177 -23.19 -3.92 -11.14
N GLU A 178 -22.74 -3.35 -12.26
CA GLU A 178 -22.14 -4.11 -13.37
C GLU A 178 -20.79 -4.72 -12.95
N ALA A 179 -19.97 -3.97 -12.22
CA ALA A 179 -18.70 -4.45 -11.71
C ALA A 179 -18.88 -5.56 -10.68
N MET A 180 -19.83 -5.41 -9.76
CA MET A 180 -20.15 -6.43 -8.76
C MET A 180 -20.60 -7.72 -9.45
N LYS A 181 -21.48 -7.63 -10.46
CA LYS A 181 -21.90 -8.79 -11.25
C LYS A 181 -20.73 -9.44 -12.00
N LYS A 182 -19.84 -8.64 -12.61
CA LYS A 182 -18.64 -9.16 -13.29
C LYS A 182 -17.71 -9.92 -12.35
N ASN A 183 -17.66 -9.54 -11.08
CA ASN A 183 -16.80 -10.15 -10.08
C ASN A 183 -17.42 -11.39 -9.37
N GLU A 184 -18.69 -11.73 -9.59
CA GLU A 184 -19.40 -12.78 -8.83
C GLU A 184 -18.66 -14.12 -8.84
N GLU A 185 -18.20 -14.57 -10.01
CA GLU A 185 -17.51 -15.86 -10.15
C GLU A 185 -16.17 -15.87 -9.41
N LEU A 186 -15.40 -14.78 -9.52
CA LEU A 186 -14.13 -14.62 -8.79
C LEU A 186 -14.37 -14.58 -7.28
N MET A 187 -15.36 -13.82 -6.81
CA MET A 187 -15.66 -13.73 -5.38
C MET A 187 -16.12 -15.08 -4.83
N ALA A 188 -16.94 -15.83 -5.55
CA ALA A 188 -17.36 -17.17 -5.16
C ALA A 188 -16.17 -18.16 -5.07
N PHE A 189 -15.24 -18.10 -6.02
CA PHE A 189 -14.01 -18.88 -5.98
C PHE A 189 -13.17 -18.54 -4.76
N LEU A 190 -12.95 -17.25 -4.49
CA LEU A 190 -12.14 -16.79 -3.34
C LEU A 190 -12.81 -17.14 -1.99
N GLN A 191 -14.12 -17.02 -1.91
CA GLN A 191 -14.88 -17.38 -0.71
C GLN A 191 -14.72 -18.87 -0.39
N LYS A 192 -14.93 -19.75 -1.41
CA LYS A 192 -14.75 -21.18 -1.25
C LYS A 192 -13.31 -21.54 -0.81
N THR A 193 -12.32 -20.96 -1.47
CA THR A 193 -10.90 -21.20 -1.10
C THR A 193 -10.61 -20.73 0.32
N ALA A 194 -11.18 -19.60 0.77
CA ALA A 194 -11.01 -19.13 2.15
C ALA A 194 -11.63 -20.12 3.16
N GLU A 195 -12.82 -20.65 2.87
CA GLU A 195 -13.50 -21.64 3.72
C GLU A 195 -12.70 -22.95 3.85
N GLU A 196 -12.06 -23.42 2.78
CA GLU A 196 -11.18 -24.60 2.76
C GLU A 196 -9.98 -24.43 3.73
N HIS A 197 -9.54 -23.17 3.94
CA HIS A 197 -8.48 -22.81 4.89
C HIS A 197 -8.99 -22.35 6.27
N SER A 198 -10.29 -22.45 6.55
CA SER A 198 -10.91 -21.90 7.77
C SER A 198 -10.56 -20.42 7.99
N ALA A 199 -10.46 -19.66 6.92
CA ALA A 199 -10.07 -18.25 6.89
C ALA A 199 -11.21 -17.37 6.32
N THR A 200 -11.10 -16.06 6.55
CA THR A 200 -11.94 -15.09 5.83
C THR A 200 -11.33 -14.75 4.47
N MET A 201 -12.12 -14.18 3.56
CA MET A 201 -11.59 -13.68 2.28
C MET A 201 -10.50 -12.62 2.47
N SER A 202 -10.62 -11.76 3.48
CA SER A 202 -9.57 -10.80 3.85
C SER A 202 -8.27 -11.51 4.19
N GLN A 203 -8.35 -12.53 5.04
CA GLN A 203 -7.21 -13.32 5.47
C GLN A 203 -6.58 -14.11 4.31
N LEU A 204 -7.39 -14.74 3.46
CA LEU A 204 -6.91 -15.41 2.25
C LEU A 204 -6.17 -14.43 1.32
N SER A 205 -6.75 -13.26 1.06
CA SER A 205 -6.14 -12.25 0.19
C SER A 205 -4.80 -11.75 0.70
N LEU A 206 -4.67 -11.57 2.02
CA LEU A 206 -3.42 -11.18 2.65
C LEU A 206 -2.41 -12.33 2.68
N ALA A 207 -2.84 -13.55 2.99
CA ALA A 207 -1.99 -14.74 2.99
C ALA A 207 -1.40 -15.03 1.61
N TRP A 208 -2.23 -14.96 0.54
CA TRP A 208 -1.77 -15.09 -0.84
C TRP A 208 -0.66 -14.09 -1.15
N MET A 209 -0.87 -12.81 -0.81
CA MET A 209 0.09 -11.75 -1.05
C MET A 209 1.41 -11.98 -0.29
N LEU A 210 1.34 -12.25 1.00
CA LEU A 210 2.49 -12.49 1.87
C LEU A 210 3.26 -13.77 1.51
N GLY A 211 2.57 -14.75 0.93
CA GLY A 211 3.16 -16.01 0.49
C GLY A 211 3.93 -15.92 -0.83
N LYS A 212 3.78 -14.85 -1.59
CA LYS A 212 4.47 -14.72 -2.90
C LYS A 212 5.97 -14.43 -2.75
N HIS A 213 6.34 -13.56 -1.83
CA HIS A 213 7.74 -13.18 -1.62
C HIS A 213 8.00 -12.80 -0.16
N SER A 214 9.14 -13.22 0.40
CA SER A 214 9.53 -12.93 1.78
C SER A 214 9.84 -11.45 2.03
N TRP A 215 10.13 -10.68 0.98
CA TRP A 215 10.39 -9.24 1.02
C TRP A 215 9.15 -8.37 0.78
N LEU A 216 7.96 -8.99 0.68
CA LEU A 216 6.69 -8.30 0.48
C LEU A 216 5.92 -8.21 1.79
N THR A 217 5.41 -7.02 2.09
CA THR A 217 4.49 -6.79 3.22
C THR A 217 3.28 -5.98 2.77
N ALA A 218 2.23 -5.94 3.60
CA ALA A 218 1.00 -5.23 3.32
C ALA A 218 0.62 -4.26 4.43
N ILE A 219 -0.08 -3.18 4.08
CA ILE A 219 -0.59 -2.19 5.02
C ILE A 219 -2.13 -2.11 4.98
N PRO A 220 -2.86 -3.19 5.33
CA PRO A 220 -4.30 -3.15 5.45
C PRO A 220 -4.71 -2.22 6.59
N SER A 221 -5.64 -1.30 6.31
CA SER A 221 -6.10 -0.36 7.33
C SER A 221 -7.58 -0.52 7.66
N SER A 222 -7.96 -0.26 8.92
CA SER A 222 -9.34 -0.19 9.34
C SER A 222 -9.49 0.77 10.52
N ARG A 223 -10.71 1.28 10.72
CA ARG A 223 -11.12 2.02 11.93
C ARG A 223 -11.81 1.11 12.95
N LYS A 224 -12.01 -0.17 12.63
CA LYS A 224 -12.68 -1.16 13.48
C LYS A 224 -11.67 -2.16 13.99
N LEU A 225 -11.62 -2.35 15.30
CA LEU A 225 -10.65 -3.24 15.96
C LEU A 225 -10.78 -4.68 15.45
N GLU A 226 -12.01 -5.18 15.33
CA GLU A 226 -12.27 -6.54 14.85
C GLU A 226 -11.67 -6.80 13.47
N ARG A 227 -11.69 -5.80 12.58
CA ARG A 227 -11.09 -5.91 11.26
C ARG A 227 -9.56 -5.80 11.27
N ILE A 228 -9.00 -5.07 12.22
CA ILE A 228 -7.54 -5.01 12.40
C ILE A 228 -7.04 -6.39 12.84
N VAL A 229 -7.73 -7.01 13.80
CA VAL A 229 -7.41 -8.37 14.28
C VAL A 229 -7.61 -9.40 13.16
N GLU A 230 -8.72 -9.33 12.43
CA GLU A 230 -8.99 -10.19 11.27
C GLU A 230 -7.85 -10.09 10.24
N ASN A 231 -7.48 -8.88 9.84
CA ASN A 231 -6.40 -8.66 8.87
C ASN A 231 -5.05 -9.21 9.37
N ALA A 232 -4.72 -9.02 10.64
CA ALA A 232 -3.50 -9.58 11.24
C ALA A 232 -3.48 -11.11 11.15
N GLY A 233 -4.64 -11.75 11.30
CA GLY A 233 -4.80 -13.19 11.13
C GLY A 233 -4.42 -13.73 9.75
N GLY A 234 -4.40 -12.88 8.71
CA GLY A 234 -3.91 -13.28 7.38
C GLY A 234 -2.43 -13.71 7.36
N ALA A 235 -1.63 -13.24 8.31
CA ALA A 235 -0.21 -13.61 8.40
C ALA A 235 0.02 -15.06 8.90
N VAL A 236 -0.98 -15.68 9.54
CA VAL A 236 -0.86 -17.05 10.06
C VAL A 236 -1.51 -18.10 9.15
N VAL A 237 -2.34 -17.68 8.19
CA VAL A 237 -2.89 -18.59 7.17
C VAL A 237 -1.76 -19.04 6.26
N LYS A 238 -1.62 -20.35 6.09
CA LYS A 238 -0.58 -20.96 5.26
C LYS A 238 -1.18 -21.44 3.96
N LEU A 239 -0.59 -20.99 2.86
CA LEU A 239 -0.87 -21.44 1.51
C LEU A 239 0.40 -22.09 0.94
N SER A 240 0.25 -23.25 0.32
CA SER A 240 1.34 -23.87 -0.43
C SER A 240 1.64 -23.11 -1.72
N ALA A 241 2.77 -23.37 -2.34
CA ALA A 241 3.13 -22.79 -3.63
C ALA A 241 2.13 -23.18 -4.73
N GLU A 242 1.60 -24.41 -4.68
CA GLU A 242 0.59 -24.93 -5.60
C GLU A 242 -0.73 -24.19 -5.45
N GLU A 243 -1.16 -23.89 -4.21
CA GLU A 243 -2.38 -23.14 -3.94
C GLU A 243 -2.25 -21.68 -4.36
N ILE A 244 -1.12 -21.03 -4.09
CA ILE A 244 -0.84 -19.67 -4.59
C ILE A 244 -0.91 -19.64 -6.12
N LYS A 245 -0.30 -20.63 -6.78
CA LYS A 245 -0.35 -20.76 -8.25
C LYS A 245 -1.77 -20.97 -8.76
N ALA A 246 -2.56 -21.84 -8.12
CA ALA A 246 -3.95 -22.07 -8.48
C ALA A 246 -4.81 -20.81 -8.36
N ILE A 247 -4.58 -20.02 -7.30
CA ILE A 247 -5.22 -18.71 -7.14
C ILE A 247 -4.78 -17.75 -8.27
N ASP A 248 -3.49 -17.68 -8.59
CA ASP A 248 -2.99 -16.83 -9.69
C ASP A 248 -3.63 -17.21 -11.02
N GLU A 249 -3.74 -18.51 -11.33
CA GLU A 249 -4.40 -19.00 -12.54
C GLU A 249 -5.90 -18.63 -12.58
N ALA A 250 -6.59 -18.72 -11.46
CA ALA A 250 -7.98 -18.28 -11.35
C ALA A 250 -8.12 -16.76 -11.56
N LEU A 251 -7.24 -15.98 -10.95
CA LEU A 251 -7.19 -14.53 -11.12
C LEU A 251 -6.93 -14.12 -12.59
N ASP A 252 -6.20 -14.92 -13.34
CA ASP A 252 -5.92 -14.65 -14.76
C ASP A 252 -7.08 -15.05 -15.69
N LYS A 253 -7.83 -16.11 -15.35
CA LYS A 253 -8.91 -16.68 -16.18
C LYS A 253 -10.29 -16.09 -15.90
N LEU A 254 -10.59 -15.80 -14.62
CA LEU A 254 -11.93 -15.37 -14.23
C LEU A 254 -12.19 -13.90 -14.56
N PRO A 255 -13.44 -13.56 -14.96
CA PRO A 255 -13.83 -12.18 -15.19
C PRO A 255 -13.62 -11.32 -13.95
N LYS A 256 -13.04 -10.15 -14.13
CA LYS A 256 -12.87 -9.17 -13.06
C LYS A 256 -13.09 -7.75 -13.57
N SER A 257 -13.70 -6.93 -12.74
CA SER A 257 -13.94 -5.53 -13.07
C SER A 257 -12.67 -4.69 -12.94
N ASP A 258 -12.71 -3.50 -13.52
CA ASP A 258 -11.78 -2.45 -13.14
C ASP A 258 -11.91 -2.14 -11.66
N ILE A 259 -10.84 -1.67 -11.08
CA ILE A 259 -10.83 -1.10 -9.73
C ILE A 259 -10.28 0.33 -9.77
N PHE A 260 -10.48 1.06 -8.71
CA PHE A 260 -9.99 2.44 -8.63
C PHE A 260 -8.50 2.54 -8.98
N GLY A 261 -8.23 3.24 -10.09
CA GLY A 261 -6.87 3.48 -10.61
C GLY A 261 -6.23 2.27 -11.31
N VAL A 262 -6.96 1.20 -11.61
CA VAL A 262 -6.48 0.03 -12.38
C VAL A 262 -7.55 -0.43 -13.35
N LYS A 263 -7.17 -0.65 -14.59
CA LYS A 263 -8.02 -1.30 -15.61
C LYS A 263 -7.65 -2.77 -15.71
N ASN A 264 -8.64 -3.64 -15.61
CA ASN A 264 -8.55 -5.09 -15.79
C ASN A 264 -9.29 -5.44 -17.08
N ASN A 265 -8.57 -5.58 -18.17
CA ASN A 265 -9.12 -5.92 -19.48
C ASN A 265 -9.57 -7.38 -19.53
#